data_bea1f4a67cce1e57c312aed4b8195e90
#
_entry.id   bea1f4a67cce1e57c312aed4b8195e90
#
_cell.length_a   1.000
_cell.length_b   1.000
_cell.length_c   1.000
_cell.angle_alpha   90.00
_cell.angle_beta   90.00
_cell.angle_gamma   90.00
#
_symmetry.space_group_name_H-M   'P 1'
#
loop_
_entity.id
_entity.type
_entity.pdbx_description
1 polymer ?
#
loop_
_entity_poly.entity_id
_entity_poly.type
_entity_poly.pdbx_seq_one_letter_code
_entity_poly.pdbx_strand_id
1 'polypeptide(L)'
;TGAGLDKLEEAIMLQAELLELKAKPNRAAEGSVIEAKVERGRGSVATVLVQRGTLQIGDIFVSGAESGRVRALLNERGKQLKEALPGQPVEILGLNGTPMSGDMFVVVETESRAREIAEYRKRRNRDKEAAISARGSVEQMLTAIAAGEAEELPVVIKTDVHGSLEAIRAAFDKLATEQVRVRILTGAVGEISESDVSLAAASNAMVV
;
A
#
# COMPACT_ATOMS: atom_id res chain seq x y z
N THR A 1 -28.58 0.27 -11.19
CA THR A 1 -29.60 -0.09 -12.18
C THR A 1 -29.04 -0.95 -13.31
N GLY A 2 -27.73 -0.96 -13.58
CA GLY A 2 -27.11 -1.69 -14.70
C GLY A 2 -27.31 -1.06 -16.08
N ALA A 3 -28.05 0.05 -16.19
CA ALA A 3 -28.32 0.68 -17.46
C ALA A 3 -27.05 1.30 -18.07
N GLY A 4 -26.72 0.93 -19.30
CA GLY A 4 -25.59 1.46 -20.05
C GLY A 4 -24.26 0.73 -19.81
N LEU A 5 -24.21 -0.35 -19.01
CA LEU A 5 -22.99 -1.13 -18.81
C LEU A 5 -22.47 -1.74 -20.12
N ASP A 6 -23.37 -2.29 -20.96
CA ASP A 6 -23.00 -2.87 -22.26
C ASP A 6 -22.32 -1.82 -23.16
N LYS A 7 -22.86 -0.59 -23.21
CA LYS A 7 -22.26 0.50 -23.98
C LYS A 7 -20.92 0.97 -23.42
N LEU A 8 -20.74 0.92 -22.10
CA LEU A 8 -19.46 1.22 -21.47
C LEU A 8 -18.42 0.16 -21.82
N GLU A 9 -18.80 -1.12 -21.77
CA GLU A 9 -17.94 -2.23 -22.17
C GLU A 9 -17.50 -2.09 -23.64
N GLU A 10 -18.43 -1.87 -24.55
CA GLU A 10 -18.15 -1.65 -25.97
C GLU A 10 -17.18 -0.47 -26.17
N ALA A 11 -17.37 0.64 -25.48
CA ALA A 11 -16.51 1.81 -25.58
C ALA A 11 -15.10 1.52 -25.04
N ILE A 12 -14.96 0.77 -23.94
CA ILE A 12 -13.66 0.34 -23.39
C ILE A 12 -12.94 -0.58 -24.39
N MET A 13 -13.65 -1.56 -24.94
CA MET A 13 -13.07 -2.50 -25.90
C MET A 13 -12.61 -1.76 -27.18
N LEU A 14 -13.42 -0.88 -27.73
CA LEU A 14 -13.04 -0.07 -28.89
C LEU A 14 -11.81 0.80 -28.62
N GLN A 15 -11.74 1.43 -27.44
CA GLN A 15 -10.58 2.23 -27.06
C GLN A 15 -9.33 1.38 -26.87
N ALA A 16 -9.45 0.17 -26.30
CA ALA A 16 -8.33 -0.76 -26.13
C ALA A 16 -7.79 -1.26 -27.48
N GLU A 17 -8.67 -1.50 -28.44
CA GLU A 17 -8.33 -1.91 -29.79
C GLU A 17 -7.58 -0.80 -30.56
N LEU A 18 -8.04 0.45 -30.46
CA LEU A 18 -7.38 1.61 -31.05
C LEU A 18 -5.99 1.89 -30.49
N LEU A 19 -5.77 1.61 -29.21
CA LEU A 19 -4.48 1.82 -28.54
C LEU A 19 -3.45 0.75 -28.88
N GLU A 20 -3.84 -0.38 -29.45
CA GLU A 20 -2.94 -1.53 -29.79
C GLU A 20 -1.93 -1.88 -28.70
N LEU A 21 -2.37 -1.94 -27.44
CA LEU A 21 -1.49 -2.19 -26.30
C LEU A 21 -0.84 -3.57 -26.39
N LYS A 22 0.49 -3.59 -26.41
CA LYS A 22 1.30 -4.81 -26.53
C LYS A 22 2.27 -4.91 -25.37
N ALA A 23 2.48 -6.12 -24.86
CA ALA A 23 3.47 -6.39 -23.82
C ALA A 23 4.30 -7.62 -24.18
N LYS A 24 5.58 -7.66 -23.74
CA LYS A 24 6.46 -8.82 -23.93
C LYS A 24 6.31 -9.77 -22.74
N PRO A 25 5.82 -11.01 -22.93
CA PRO A 25 5.72 -11.99 -21.85
C PRO A 25 7.10 -12.61 -21.49
N ASN A 26 8.02 -12.74 -22.46
CA ASN A 26 9.30 -13.44 -22.28
C ASN A 26 10.36 -12.54 -21.61
N ARG A 27 10.10 -12.10 -20.38
CA ARG A 27 11.05 -11.35 -19.53
C ARG A 27 10.63 -11.45 -18.06
N ALA A 28 11.48 -10.97 -17.17
CA ALA A 28 11.14 -10.80 -15.75
C ALA A 28 9.87 -9.95 -15.59
N ALA A 29 9.00 -10.36 -14.68
CA ALA A 29 7.73 -9.67 -14.47
C ALA A 29 7.92 -8.28 -13.85
N GLU A 30 7.14 -7.35 -14.37
CA GLU A 30 6.96 -5.99 -13.83
C GLU A 30 5.46 -5.71 -13.74
N GLY A 31 5.05 -4.96 -12.73
CA GLY A 31 3.65 -4.60 -12.52
C GLY A 31 3.48 -3.56 -11.45
N SER A 32 2.24 -3.34 -11.05
CA SER A 32 1.88 -2.41 -9.98
C SER A 32 1.03 -3.11 -8.93
N VAL A 33 1.24 -2.76 -7.68
CA VAL A 33 0.39 -3.18 -6.57
C VAL A 33 -0.94 -2.44 -6.66
N ILE A 34 -2.03 -3.18 -6.70
CA ILE A 34 -3.39 -2.62 -6.64
C ILE A 34 -3.77 -2.43 -5.18
N GLU A 35 -3.55 -3.47 -4.37
CA GLU A 35 -3.92 -3.51 -2.97
C GLU A 35 -3.01 -4.47 -2.22
N ALA A 36 -2.80 -4.22 -0.94
CA ALA A 36 -2.10 -5.14 -0.07
C ALA A 36 -2.73 -5.16 1.34
N LYS A 37 -2.80 -6.35 1.92
CA LYS A 37 -3.41 -6.60 3.22
C LYS A 37 -2.64 -7.65 4.02
N VAL A 38 -2.92 -7.73 5.31
CA VAL A 38 -2.43 -8.80 6.16
C VAL A 38 -3.59 -9.76 6.44
N GLU A 39 -3.44 -11.01 6.04
CA GLU A 39 -4.45 -12.05 6.29
C GLU A 39 -3.98 -13.01 7.37
N ARG A 40 -4.90 -13.37 8.27
CA ARG A 40 -4.62 -14.32 9.34
C ARG A 40 -4.26 -15.70 8.77
N GLY A 41 -3.13 -16.24 9.17
CA GLY A 41 -2.62 -17.53 8.69
C GLY A 41 -1.95 -17.52 7.31
N ARG A 42 -2.14 -16.49 6.50
CA ARG A 42 -1.50 -16.34 5.18
C ARG A 42 -0.39 -15.27 5.17
N GLY A 43 -0.39 -14.37 6.16
CA GLY A 43 0.55 -13.26 6.25
C GLY A 43 0.23 -12.12 5.31
N SER A 44 1.27 -11.40 4.87
CA SER A 44 1.10 -10.32 3.90
C SER A 44 0.76 -10.86 2.51
N VAL A 45 -0.31 -10.34 1.95
CA VAL A 45 -0.86 -10.69 0.64
C VAL A 45 -1.02 -9.41 -0.17
N ALA A 46 -0.66 -9.44 -1.45
CA ALA A 46 -0.84 -8.29 -2.34
C ALA A 46 -1.49 -8.72 -3.65
N THR A 47 -2.43 -7.92 -4.13
CA THR A 47 -2.95 -8.01 -5.49
C THR A 47 -2.09 -7.16 -6.41
N VAL A 48 -1.49 -7.78 -7.40
CA VAL A 48 -0.61 -7.13 -8.38
C VAL A 48 -1.19 -7.26 -9.77
N LEU A 49 -1.20 -6.17 -10.52
CA LEU A 49 -1.47 -6.20 -11.95
C LEU A 49 -0.14 -6.37 -12.69
N VAL A 50 0.07 -7.53 -13.30
CA VAL A 50 1.24 -7.79 -14.15
C VAL A 50 1.11 -6.97 -15.42
N GLN A 51 2.08 -6.10 -15.70
CA GLN A 51 2.08 -5.21 -16.87
C GLN A 51 3.01 -5.72 -17.96
N ARG A 52 4.13 -6.34 -17.59
CA ARG A 52 5.13 -6.90 -18.52
C ARG A 52 5.75 -8.15 -17.93
N GLY A 53 6.26 -9.01 -18.79
CA GLY A 53 6.90 -10.25 -18.38
C GLY A 53 5.90 -11.28 -17.88
N THR A 54 6.39 -12.43 -17.45
CA THR A 54 5.59 -13.52 -16.87
C THR A 54 6.04 -13.73 -15.42
N LEU A 55 5.10 -13.67 -14.50
CA LEU A 55 5.35 -13.93 -13.09
C LEU A 55 5.12 -15.39 -12.77
N GLN A 56 6.09 -16.03 -12.11
CA GLN A 56 6.07 -17.45 -11.80
C GLN A 56 6.22 -17.70 -10.28
N ILE A 57 5.75 -18.85 -9.84
CA ILE A 57 5.99 -19.31 -8.48
C ILE A 57 7.50 -19.52 -8.29
N GLY A 58 8.05 -19.01 -7.19
CA GLY A 58 9.48 -19.05 -6.87
C GLY A 58 10.24 -17.78 -7.25
N ASP A 59 9.66 -16.90 -8.06
CA ASP A 59 10.28 -15.62 -8.43
C ASP A 59 10.55 -14.77 -7.18
N ILE A 60 11.71 -14.14 -7.19
CA ILE A 60 12.12 -13.19 -6.16
C ILE A 60 11.75 -11.79 -6.65
N PHE A 61 11.14 -10.99 -5.80
CA PHE A 61 10.66 -9.68 -6.21
C PHE A 61 10.89 -8.59 -5.17
N VAL A 62 10.81 -7.37 -5.63
CA VAL A 62 10.74 -6.16 -4.80
C VAL A 62 9.45 -5.43 -5.15
N SER A 63 8.73 -4.98 -4.13
CA SER A 63 7.52 -4.18 -4.26
C SER A 63 7.58 -3.00 -3.30
N GLY A 64 7.69 -1.78 -3.84
CA GLY A 64 7.94 -0.62 -3.01
C GLY A 64 9.21 -0.77 -2.17
N ALA A 65 9.07 -0.67 -0.86
CA ALA A 65 10.11 -0.89 0.12
C ALA A 65 10.11 -2.31 0.72
N GLU A 66 9.29 -3.21 0.18
CA GLU A 66 9.20 -4.59 0.62
C GLU A 66 9.80 -5.55 -0.42
N SER A 67 10.18 -6.73 0.04
CA SER A 67 10.69 -7.80 -0.83
C SER A 67 10.04 -9.12 -0.45
N GLY A 68 10.15 -10.10 -1.34
CA GLY A 68 9.60 -11.41 -1.09
C GLY A 68 9.96 -12.42 -2.15
N ARG A 69 9.45 -13.64 -1.95
CA ARG A 69 9.49 -14.73 -2.92
C ARG A 69 8.08 -15.22 -3.18
N VAL A 70 7.68 -15.32 -4.40
CA VAL A 70 6.34 -15.82 -4.79
C VAL A 70 6.17 -17.24 -4.29
N ARG A 71 5.33 -17.45 -3.29
CA ARG A 71 4.97 -18.76 -2.74
C ARG A 71 3.75 -19.36 -3.42
N ALA A 72 2.79 -18.50 -3.75
CA ALA A 72 1.60 -18.87 -4.49
C ALA A 72 1.08 -17.67 -5.29
N LEU A 73 0.40 -17.97 -6.38
CA LEU A 73 -0.34 -17.04 -7.22
C LEU A 73 -1.80 -17.50 -7.23
N LEU A 74 -2.71 -16.59 -6.99
CA LEU A 74 -4.15 -16.88 -7.02
C LEU A 74 -4.85 -15.91 -7.96
N ASN A 75 -5.84 -16.41 -8.68
CA ASN A 75 -6.70 -15.55 -9.47
C ASN A 75 -7.83 -14.93 -8.62
N GLU A 76 -8.68 -14.11 -9.22
CA GLU A 76 -9.82 -13.43 -8.60
C GLU A 76 -10.85 -14.39 -7.96
N ARG A 77 -10.78 -15.69 -8.29
CA ARG A 77 -11.65 -16.76 -7.74
C ARG A 77 -10.95 -17.59 -6.67
N GLY A 78 -9.75 -17.18 -6.23
CA GLY A 78 -8.94 -17.91 -5.27
C GLY A 78 -8.32 -19.21 -5.81
N LYS A 79 -8.38 -19.45 -7.14
CA LYS A 79 -7.76 -20.63 -7.76
C LYS A 79 -6.26 -20.38 -7.96
N GLN A 80 -5.47 -21.36 -7.56
CA GLN A 80 -4.02 -21.30 -7.74
C GLN A 80 -3.61 -21.34 -9.21
N LEU A 81 -2.70 -20.44 -9.57
CA LEU A 81 -2.07 -20.33 -10.87
C LEU A 81 -0.61 -20.78 -10.79
N LYS A 82 -0.07 -21.28 -11.89
CA LYS A 82 1.37 -21.58 -12.03
C LYS A 82 2.16 -20.35 -12.44
N GLU A 83 1.55 -19.49 -13.26
CA GLU A 83 2.12 -18.28 -13.80
C GLU A 83 1.04 -17.22 -14.04
N ALA A 84 1.43 -15.97 -14.15
CA ALA A 84 0.58 -14.86 -14.53
C ALA A 84 1.21 -14.06 -15.67
N LEU A 85 0.42 -13.83 -16.70
CA LEU A 85 0.80 -13.12 -17.93
C LEU A 85 0.50 -11.62 -17.83
N PRO A 86 1.07 -10.80 -18.74
CA PRO A 86 0.73 -9.38 -18.81
C PRO A 86 -0.78 -9.13 -18.93
N GLY A 87 -1.27 -8.13 -18.21
CA GLY A 87 -2.69 -7.78 -18.16
C GLY A 87 -3.49 -8.57 -17.13
N GLN A 88 -2.90 -9.56 -16.45
CA GLN A 88 -3.59 -10.35 -15.43
C GLN A 88 -3.40 -9.76 -14.03
N PRO A 89 -4.49 -9.50 -13.29
CA PRO A 89 -4.42 -9.27 -11.85
C PRO A 89 -4.24 -10.61 -11.14
N VAL A 90 -3.32 -10.65 -10.19
CA VAL A 90 -3.07 -11.85 -9.38
C VAL A 90 -2.82 -11.48 -7.92
N GLU A 91 -3.33 -12.31 -7.03
CA GLU A 91 -3.00 -12.25 -5.62
C GLU A 91 -1.71 -13.04 -5.38
N ILE A 92 -0.74 -12.41 -4.73
CA ILE A 92 0.58 -12.97 -4.45
C ILE A 92 0.75 -13.20 -2.97
N LEU A 93 1.21 -14.41 -2.62
CA LEU A 93 1.66 -14.76 -1.28
C LEU A 93 3.19 -14.84 -1.24
N GLY A 94 3.76 -14.47 -0.10
CA GLY A 94 5.21 -14.61 0.13
C GLY A 94 5.95 -13.27 0.27
N LEU A 95 5.22 -12.20 0.57
CA LEU A 95 5.78 -10.90 0.93
C LEU A 95 6.31 -10.92 2.37
N ASN A 96 7.40 -10.19 2.61
CA ASN A 96 7.96 -9.98 3.95
C ASN A 96 7.29 -8.81 4.70
N GLY A 97 6.54 -7.98 4.01
CA GLY A 97 5.79 -6.86 4.55
C GLY A 97 4.68 -6.45 3.61
N THR A 98 3.98 -5.37 3.91
CA THR A 98 2.82 -4.91 3.16
C THR A 98 3.21 -3.71 2.29
N PRO A 99 3.36 -3.86 0.97
CA PRO A 99 3.64 -2.74 0.08
C PRO A 99 2.45 -1.78 0.00
N MET A 100 2.70 -0.58 -0.46
CA MET A 100 1.63 0.41 -0.67
C MET A 100 0.93 0.20 -2.02
N SER A 101 -0.35 0.57 -2.09
CA SER A 101 -1.07 0.64 -3.37
C SER A 101 -0.36 1.62 -4.31
N GLY A 102 -0.21 1.24 -5.58
CA GLY A 102 0.55 2.01 -6.56
C GLY A 102 2.06 1.72 -6.57
N ASP A 103 2.59 0.97 -5.60
CA ASP A 103 3.99 0.58 -5.61
C ASP A 103 4.33 -0.26 -6.85
N MET A 104 5.52 0.01 -7.40
CA MET A 104 6.04 -0.80 -8.50
C MET A 104 6.48 -2.17 -7.98
N PHE A 105 6.02 -3.21 -8.65
CA PHE A 105 6.41 -4.60 -8.45
C PHE A 105 7.41 -5.02 -9.54
N VAL A 106 8.55 -5.56 -9.15
CA VAL A 106 9.62 -5.97 -10.10
C VAL A 106 10.26 -7.27 -9.64
N VAL A 107 10.32 -8.25 -10.54
CA VAL A 107 11.09 -9.49 -10.33
C VAL A 107 12.58 -9.20 -10.50
N VAL A 108 13.39 -9.72 -9.59
CA VAL A 108 14.84 -9.58 -9.55
C VAL A 108 15.53 -10.94 -9.50
N GLU A 109 16.80 -11.00 -9.87
CA GLU A 109 17.53 -12.27 -10.04
C GLU A 109 17.86 -12.96 -8.71
N THR A 110 18.14 -12.20 -7.65
CA THR A 110 18.62 -12.75 -6.38
C THR A 110 17.92 -12.14 -5.17
N GLU A 111 17.78 -12.95 -4.12
CA GLU A 111 17.21 -12.51 -2.84
C GLU A 111 18.08 -11.44 -2.15
N SER A 112 19.39 -11.52 -2.30
CA SER A 112 20.32 -10.51 -1.79
C SER A 112 20.04 -9.15 -2.42
N ARG A 113 19.85 -9.12 -3.75
CA ARG A 113 19.53 -7.90 -4.48
C ARG A 113 18.17 -7.33 -4.09
N ALA A 114 17.17 -8.21 -3.92
CA ALA A 114 15.84 -7.79 -3.47
C ALA A 114 15.92 -7.12 -2.09
N ARG A 115 16.64 -7.74 -1.17
CA ARG A 115 16.82 -7.22 0.20
C ARG A 115 17.56 -5.90 0.22
N GLU A 116 18.65 -5.78 -0.51
CA GLU A 116 19.43 -4.53 -0.65
C GLU A 116 18.56 -3.36 -1.13
N ILE A 117 17.76 -3.57 -2.19
CA ILE A 117 16.87 -2.55 -2.73
C ILE A 117 15.79 -2.17 -1.72
N ALA A 118 15.17 -3.15 -1.07
CA ALA A 118 14.13 -2.93 -0.08
C ALA A 118 14.65 -2.12 1.12
N GLU A 119 15.82 -2.50 1.67
CA GLU A 119 16.45 -1.79 2.79
C GLU A 119 16.84 -0.35 2.43
N TYR A 120 17.39 -0.15 1.23
CA TYR A 120 17.70 1.19 0.74
C TYR A 120 16.44 2.07 0.67
N ARG A 121 15.35 1.54 0.11
CA ARG A 121 14.09 2.26 0.00
C ARG A 121 13.45 2.53 1.36
N LYS A 122 13.48 1.56 2.29
CA LYS A 122 13.04 1.74 3.69
C LYS A 122 13.78 2.87 4.39
N ARG A 123 15.09 2.89 4.27
CA ARG A 123 15.93 3.97 4.83
C ARG A 123 15.54 5.31 4.25
N ARG A 124 15.48 5.41 2.92
CA ARG A 124 15.12 6.65 2.22
C ARG A 124 13.73 7.17 2.61
N ASN A 125 12.74 6.29 2.78
CA ASN A 125 11.41 6.68 3.21
C ASN A 125 11.43 7.21 4.65
N ARG A 126 12.10 6.51 5.57
CA ARG A 126 12.27 6.96 6.95
C ARG A 126 12.98 8.31 7.05
N ASP A 127 14.03 8.52 6.26
CA ASP A 127 14.75 9.80 6.24
C ASP A 127 13.86 10.95 5.74
N LYS A 128 13.01 10.68 4.73
CA LYS A 128 12.02 11.64 4.26
C LYS A 128 10.96 11.96 5.33
N GLU A 129 10.41 10.95 5.97
CA GLU A 129 9.43 11.13 7.05
C GLU A 129 10.02 11.91 8.23
N ALA A 130 11.24 11.60 8.64
CA ALA A 130 11.95 12.33 9.66
C ALA A 130 12.18 13.82 9.29
N ALA A 131 12.55 14.07 8.01
CA ALA A 131 12.73 15.44 7.52
C ALA A 131 11.42 16.24 7.46
N ILE A 132 10.31 15.59 7.09
CA ILE A 132 8.97 16.20 7.09
C ILE A 132 8.52 16.50 8.52
N SER A 133 8.66 15.54 9.43
CA SER A 133 8.34 15.71 10.86
C SER A 133 9.16 16.83 11.50
N ALA A 134 10.45 16.94 11.20
CA ALA A 134 11.31 17.97 11.73
C ALA A 134 10.90 19.39 11.24
N ARG A 135 10.52 19.51 9.96
CA ARG A 135 10.03 20.78 9.40
C ARG A 135 8.64 21.15 9.92
N GLY A 136 7.73 20.17 9.98
CA GLY A 136 6.39 20.36 10.52
C GLY A 136 6.41 20.78 12.00
N SER A 137 7.33 20.23 12.79
CA SER A 137 7.47 20.57 14.22
C SER A 137 7.80 22.06 14.45
N VAL A 138 8.68 22.67 13.64
CA VAL A 138 9.04 24.09 13.80
C VAL A 138 7.91 25.01 13.31
N GLU A 139 7.30 24.69 12.20
CA GLU A 139 6.21 25.46 11.62
C GLU A 139 4.92 25.32 12.45
N GLN A 140 4.64 24.14 12.98
CA GLN A 140 3.56 23.88 13.90
C GLN A 140 3.78 24.56 15.26
N MET A 141 5.00 24.60 15.77
CA MET A 141 5.35 25.35 16.99
C MET A 141 5.10 26.84 16.83
N LEU A 142 5.49 27.42 15.71
CA LEU A 142 5.26 28.84 15.41
C LEU A 142 3.78 29.15 15.20
N THR A 143 3.02 28.24 14.59
CA THR A 143 1.58 28.39 14.39
C THR A 143 0.80 28.16 15.68
N ALA A 144 1.20 27.22 16.54
CA ALA A 144 0.60 26.98 17.85
C ALA A 144 0.80 28.18 18.81
N ILE A 145 1.97 28.82 18.74
CA ILE A 145 2.26 30.05 19.50
C ILE A 145 1.40 31.22 19.01
N ALA A 146 1.07 31.26 17.71
CA ALA A 146 0.29 32.35 17.10
C ALA A 146 -1.24 32.14 17.19
N ALA A 147 -1.73 30.91 17.28
CA ALA A 147 -3.17 30.57 17.14
C ALA A 147 -3.89 30.21 18.45
N GLY A 148 -3.19 30.16 19.61
CA GLY A 148 -3.78 29.60 20.82
C GLY A 148 -3.94 28.08 20.74
N GLU A 149 -4.00 27.40 21.86
CA GLU A 149 -4.04 25.93 21.95
C GLU A 149 -5.26 25.34 21.25
N ALA A 150 -5.08 24.82 20.03
CA ALA A 150 -6.06 23.93 19.44
C ALA A 150 -6.04 22.60 20.22
N GLU A 151 -7.19 22.10 20.61
CA GLU A 151 -7.29 20.77 21.23
C GLU A 151 -6.89 19.70 20.21
N GLU A 152 -5.90 18.89 20.57
CA GLU A 152 -5.46 17.74 19.76
C GLU A 152 -6.16 16.47 20.24
N LEU A 153 -6.83 15.77 19.34
CA LEU A 153 -7.36 14.42 19.56
C LEU A 153 -6.33 13.40 19.05
N PRO A 154 -5.55 12.75 19.94
CA PRO A 154 -4.59 11.75 19.52
C PRO A 154 -5.31 10.44 19.14
N VAL A 155 -4.95 9.85 18.01
CA VAL A 155 -5.57 8.63 17.46
C VAL A 155 -4.52 7.64 16.98
N VAL A 156 -4.74 6.37 17.27
CA VAL A 156 -4.05 5.21 16.70
C VAL A 156 -5.01 4.54 15.71
N ILE A 157 -4.58 4.37 14.45
CA ILE A 157 -5.44 3.83 13.40
C ILE A 157 -4.94 2.46 12.97
N LYS A 158 -5.85 1.47 12.92
CA LYS A 158 -5.62 0.16 12.33
C LYS A 158 -6.65 -0.13 11.27
N THR A 159 -6.20 -0.57 10.12
CA THR A 159 -7.06 -0.85 8.96
C THR A 159 -6.74 -2.21 8.36
N ASP A 160 -7.66 -2.72 7.59
CA ASP A 160 -7.50 -3.97 6.81
C ASP A 160 -6.57 -3.78 5.61
N VAL A 161 -6.64 -2.60 4.95
CA VAL A 161 -5.87 -2.26 3.76
C VAL A 161 -5.32 -0.82 3.83
N HIS A 162 -4.26 -0.54 3.08
CA HIS A 162 -3.67 0.80 3.02
C HIS A 162 -4.63 1.87 2.49
N GLY A 163 -5.50 1.54 1.54
CA GLY A 163 -6.47 2.49 0.99
C GLY A 163 -7.46 3.01 2.03
N SER A 164 -7.88 2.16 2.97
CA SER A 164 -8.72 2.56 4.11
C SER A 164 -7.99 3.56 5.03
N LEU A 165 -6.70 3.34 5.29
CA LEU A 165 -5.88 4.24 6.09
C LEU A 165 -5.75 5.63 5.45
N GLU A 166 -5.49 5.68 4.14
CA GLU A 166 -5.41 6.94 3.39
C GLU A 166 -6.74 7.69 3.38
N ALA A 167 -7.86 6.97 3.17
CA ALA A 167 -9.19 7.56 3.19
C ALA A 167 -9.54 8.16 4.55
N ILE A 168 -9.21 7.47 5.65
CA ILE A 168 -9.42 7.97 7.02
C ILE A 168 -8.56 9.21 7.28
N ARG A 169 -7.27 9.19 6.89
CA ARG A 169 -6.39 10.37 7.00
C ARG A 169 -6.98 11.58 6.27
N ALA A 170 -7.35 11.39 5.01
CA ALA A 170 -7.95 12.45 4.20
C ALA A 170 -9.28 12.97 4.78
N ALA A 171 -10.07 12.10 5.42
CA ALA A 171 -11.29 12.49 6.10
C ALA A 171 -10.99 13.33 7.37
N PHE A 172 -10.02 12.92 8.17
CA PHE A 172 -9.62 13.67 9.37
C PHE A 172 -9.02 15.04 9.03
N ASP A 173 -8.22 15.13 7.96
CA ASP A 173 -7.68 16.40 7.47
C ASP A 173 -8.81 17.38 7.06
N LYS A 174 -9.89 16.87 6.48
CA LYS A 174 -11.06 17.67 6.10
C LYS A 174 -11.94 18.09 7.29
N LEU A 175 -11.93 17.29 8.37
CA LEU A 175 -12.69 17.57 9.59
C LEU A 175 -11.94 18.49 10.55
N ALA A 176 -10.64 18.69 10.34
CA ALA A 176 -9.84 19.59 11.16
C ALA A 176 -10.41 21.02 11.13
N THR A 177 -10.51 21.63 12.30
CA THR A 177 -10.92 23.02 12.50
C THR A 177 -9.79 23.82 13.16
N GLU A 178 -9.97 25.13 13.30
CA GLU A 178 -9.02 25.95 14.06
C GLU A 178 -8.96 25.59 15.56
N GLN A 179 -10.03 24.99 16.09
CA GLN A 179 -10.17 24.66 17.51
C GLN A 179 -9.79 23.22 17.84
N VAL A 180 -10.00 22.27 16.91
CA VAL A 180 -9.77 20.83 17.12
C VAL A 180 -9.06 20.22 15.93
N ARG A 181 -7.99 19.46 16.19
CA ARG A 181 -7.25 18.70 15.19
C ARG A 181 -7.07 17.24 15.61
N VAL A 182 -7.22 16.33 14.65
CA VAL A 182 -6.90 14.92 14.88
C VAL A 182 -5.40 14.72 14.67
N ARG A 183 -4.72 14.21 15.69
CA ARG A 183 -3.31 13.86 15.63
C ARG A 183 -3.15 12.35 15.51
N ILE A 184 -2.82 11.87 14.32
CA ILE A 184 -2.55 10.45 14.09
C ILE A 184 -1.16 10.11 14.62
N LEU A 185 -1.11 9.36 15.74
CA LEU A 185 0.15 8.92 16.36
C LEU A 185 0.80 7.81 15.54
N THR A 186 -0.01 6.85 15.09
CA THR A 186 0.41 5.78 14.18
C THR A 186 -0.78 5.30 13.37
N GLY A 187 -0.51 4.91 12.13
CA GLY A 187 -1.48 4.27 11.26
C GLY A 187 -0.82 3.09 10.55
N ALA A 188 -1.39 1.90 10.68
CA ALA A 188 -0.85 0.69 10.11
C ALA A 188 -1.94 -0.28 9.65
N VAL A 189 -1.57 -1.17 8.72
CA VAL A 189 -2.44 -2.26 8.25
C VAL A 189 -2.26 -3.48 9.14
N GLY A 190 -3.36 -4.13 9.49
CA GLY A 190 -3.41 -5.36 10.28
C GLY A 190 -4.23 -5.24 11.55
N GLU A 191 -4.19 -6.30 12.35
CA GLU A 191 -4.91 -6.38 13.63
C GLU A 191 -4.32 -5.41 14.68
N ILE A 192 -5.15 -5.02 15.65
CA ILE A 192 -4.71 -4.24 16.81
C ILE A 192 -3.81 -5.13 17.67
N SER A 193 -2.59 -4.67 17.93
CA SER A 193 -1.60 -5.37 18.76
C SER A 193 -1.55 -4.81 20.18
N GLU A 194 -0.94 -5.55 21.09
CA GLU A 194 -0.68 -5.10 22.46
C GLU A 194 0.15 -3.80 22.50
N SER A 195 1.07 -3.65 21.55
CA SER A 195 1.88 -2.43 21.41
C SER A 195 1.02 -1.22 21.05
N ASP A 196 0.00 -1.40 20.22
CA ASP A 196 -0.90 -0.33 19.81
C ASP A 196 -1.75 0.15 21.00
N VAL A 197 -2.25 -0.82 21.78
CA VAL A 197 -3.02 -0.52 23.02
C VAL A 197 -2.13 0.18 24.05
N SER A 198 -0.89 -0.28 24.22
CA SER A 198 0.06 0.34 25.14
C SER A 198 0.42 1.76 24.72
N LEU A 199 0.63 2.00 23.44
CA LEU A 199 0.86 3.34 22.90
C LEU A 199 -0.35 4.25 23.11
N ALA A 200 -1.55 3.76 22.82
CA ALA A 200 -2.78 4.51 23.00
C ALA A 200 -3.00 4.89 24.47
N ALA A 201 -2.80 3.94 25.40
CA ALA A 201 -2.91 4.19 26.84
C ALA A 201 -1.88 5.22 27.32
N ALA A 202 -0.62 5.11 26.90
CA ALA A 202 0.44 6.04 27.28
C ALA A 202 0.23 7.46 26.74
N SER A 203 -0.45 7.60 25.60
CA SER A 203 -0.68 8.87 24.91
C SER A 203 -2.10 9.41 25.09
N ASN A 204 -2.94 8.77 25.91
CA ASN A 204 -4.36 9.06 26.05
C ASN A 204 -5.07 9.14 24.67
N ALA A 205 -4.74 8.23 23.78
CA ALA A 205 -5.21 8.19 22.40
C ALA A 205 -6.39 7.22 22.22
N MET A 206 -7.25 7.54 21.28
CA MET A 206 -8.31 6.64 20.82
C MET A 206 -7.73 5.63 19.81
N VAL A 207 -8.18 4.37 19.88
CA VAL A 207 -7.86 3.34 18.86
C VAL A 207 -9.06 3.19 17.94
N VAL A 208 -8.83 3.31 16.64
CA VAL A 208 -9.84 3.24 15.58
C VAL A 208 -9.43 2.21 14.53
#